data_5eff83b86202a694df08cb34711bd9fa
#
_entry.id   5eff83b86202a694df08cb34711bd9fa
#
_cell.length_a   1.000
_cell.length_b   1.000
_cell.length_c   1.000
_cell.angle_alpha   90.00
_cell.angle_beta   90.00
_cell.angle_gamma   90.00
#
_symmetry.space_group_name_H-M   'P 1'
#
loop_
_entity.id
_entity.type
_entity.pdbx_description
1 polymer ?
#
loop_
_entity_poly.entity_id
_entity_poly.type
_entity_poly.pdbx_seq_one_letter_code
_entity_poly.pdbx_strand_id
1 'polypeptide(L)'
;VDKLIPTKYINAYVENCSINNLTGNIGTNNDKIENSGGFIGQQKGTVVKDCQITNSNFNVKANNYSGGFVGLARDDVIEGTLSGALDIETQLPKMNPESLFLNCSVSASDLTISGNGYQGGFAGAMANTSAINCNVNVSDKLTVSSGGDNSGGFAGIATIGWVADLGKGDTKDNLLGGVVDLVVKLLSSNQNATS
;
A
#
# COMPACT_ATOMS: atom_id res chain seq x y z
N VAL A 1 -20.36 -26.76 14.92
CA VAL A 1 -19.57 -25.56 15.20
C VAL A 1 -18.38 -25.44 14.23
N ASP A 2 -18.00 -26.53 13.53
CA ASP A 2 -16.80 -26.59 12.68
C ASP A 2 -16.97 -26.07 11.22
N LYS A 3 -18.06 -25.40 10.92
CA LYS A 3 -18.35 -24.93 9.55
C LYS A 3 -18.21 -23.42 9.31
N LEU A 4 -17.75 -22.65 10.29
CA LEU A 4 -17.82 -21.19 10.24
C LEU A 4 -16.48 -20.46 10.04
N ILE A 5 -15.38 -21.19 9.87
CA ILE A 5 -14.11 -20.56 9.53
C ILE A 5 -13.68 -21.05 8.14
N PRO A 6 -13.78 -20.23 7.11
CA PRO A 6 -13.12 -20.55 5.85
C PRO A 6 -11.61 -20.53 6.10
N THR A 7 -11.02 -21.69 6.30
CA THR A 7 -9.60 -21.86 6.65
C THR A 7 -8.66 -21.66 5.47
N LYS A 8 -9.09 -21.09 4.37
CA LYS A 8 -8.22 -20.89 3.23
C LYS A 8 -8.44 -19.51 2.63
N TYR A 9 -7.72 -18.51 3.17
CA TYR A 9 -7.48 -17.28 2.42
C TYR A 9 -6.50 -17.63 1.30
N ILE A 10 -6.93 -17.50 0.07
CA ILE A 10 -6.02 -17.58 -1.08
C ILE A 10 -5.38 -16.21 -1.18
N ASN A 11 -4.12 -16.10 -0.72
CA ASN A 11 -3.32 -14.91 -1.02
C ASN A 11 -3.05 -14.88 -2.52
N ALA A 12 -3.10 -13.71 -3.10
CA ALA A 12 -2.47 -13.51 -4.38
C ALA A 12 -0.95 -13.56 -4.17
N TYR A 13 -0.25 -14.28 -5.04
CA TYR A 13 1.21 -14.39 -5.01
C TYR A 13 1.79 -13.88 -6.32
N VAL A 14 2.85 -13.10 -6.19
CA VAL A 14 3.74 -12.76 -7.31
C VAL A 14 5.12 -13.23 -6.90
N GLU A 15 5.64 -14.27 -7.54
CA GLU A 15 6.87 -14.92 -7.13
C GLU A 15 7.81 -15.18 -8.30
N ASN A 16 9.12 -15.04 -8.06
CA ASN A 16 10.18 -15.31 -9.03
C ASN A 16 10.04 -14.54 -10.36
N CYS A 17 9.56 -13.30 -10.28
CA CYS A 17 9.37 -12.44 -11.45
C CYS A 17 10.50 -11.41 -11.56
N SER A 18 10.94 -11.14 -12.77
CA SER A 18 11.98 -10.13 -12.99
C SER A 18 11.67 -9.22 -14.18
N ILE A 19 12.07 -7.96 -14.02
CA ILE A 19 12.15 -6.98 -15.10
C ILE A 19 13.63 -6.67 -15.31
N ASN A 20 14.09 -6.80 -16.54
CA ASN A 20 15.49 -6.52 -16.88
C ASN A 20 15.56 -5.46 -17.98
N ASN A 21 16.51 -4.53 -17.84
CA ASN A 21 16.71 -3.41 -18.79
C ASN A 21 15.48 -2.49 -18.94
N LEU A 22 14.78 -2.21 -17.84
CA LEU A 22 13.72 -1.22 -17.85
C LEU A 22 14.30 0.18 -18.12
N THR A 23 13.84 0.82 -19.19
CA THR A 23 14.26 2.18 -19.54
C THR A 23 13.05 3.06 -19.86
N GLY A 24 13.15 4.35 -19.54
CA GLY A 24 12.11 5.32 -19.87
C GLY A 24 11.25 5.77 -18.69
N ASN A 25 10.01 6.14 -18.96
CA ASN A 25 9.11 6.74 -17.98
C ASN A 25 7.93 5.85 -17.68
N ILE A 26 7.65 5.64 -16.39
CA ILE A 26 6.45 4.99 -15.89
C ILE A 26 5.58 6.05 -15.24
N GLY A 27 4.34 6.14 -15.68
CA GLY A 27 3.44 7.20 -15.27
C GLY A 27 3.68 8.51 -16.03
N THR A 28 2.85 9.49 -15.75
CA THR A 28 2.90 10.82 -16.40
C THR A 28 2.57 11.91 -15.41
N ASN A 29 2.69 13.18 -15.86
CA ASN A 29 2.23 14.35 -15.10
C ASN A 29 0.68 14.47 -15.06
N ASN A 30 -0.04 13.45 -15.48
CA ASN A 30 -1.49 13.49 -15.47
C ASN A 30 -2.00 13.26 -14.05
N ASP A 31 -2.74 14.20 -13.50
CA ASP A 31 -3.31 14.16 -12.14
C ASP A 31 -4.23 12.96 -11.88
N LYS A 32 -4.60 12.22 -12.93
CA LYS A 32 -5.41 11.01 -12.82
C LYS A 32 -4.59 9.75 -12.45
N ILE A 33 -3.27 9.79 -12.59
CA ILE A 33 -2.41 8.67 -12.18
C ILE A 33 -2.02 8.87 -10.73
N GLU A 34 -2.68 8.14 -9.85
CA GLU A 34 -2.46 8.25 -8.42
C GLU A 34 -1.26 7.45 -7.93
N ASN A 35 -1.09 6.23 -8.46
CA ASN A 35 -0.06 5.29 -7.99
C ASN A 35 0.78 4.79 -9.15
N SER A 36 2.10 4.86 -9.04
CA SER A 36 3.04 4.31 -9.99
C SER A 36 4.20 3.60 -9.30
N GLY A 37 4.56 2.45 -9.82
CA GLY A 37 5.73 1.69 -9.37
C GLY A 37 6.45 1.05 -10.56
N GLY A 38 7.75 0.89 -10.46
CA GLY A 38 8.53 0.23 -11.51
C GLY A 38 8.12 -1.23 -11.74
N PHE A 39 7.63 -1.89 -10.70
CA PHE A 39 7.15 -3.27 -10.75
C PHE A 39 5.63 -3.38 -10.54
N ILE A 40 5.09 -2.69 -9.53
CA ILE A 40 3.66 -2.73 -9.17
C ILE A 40 3.19 -1.30 -8.88
N GLY A 41 2.12 -0.84 -9.55
CA GLY A 41 1.50 0.45 -9.24
C GLY A 41 0.81 0.44 -7.87
N GLN A 42 -0.03 -0.55 -7.62
CA GLN A 42 -0.72 -0.75 -6.34
C GLN A 42 -0.78 -2.22 -5.97
N GLN A 43 -0.48 -2.53 -4.71
CA GLN A 43 -0.58 -3.87 -4.13
C GLN A 43 -1.53 -3.83 -2.93
N LYS A 44 -2.42 -4.83 -2.85
CA LYS A 44 -3.37 -5.00 -1.75
C LYS A 44 -3.36 -6.46 -1.30
N GLY A 45 -2.99 -6.73 -0.03
CA GLY A 45 -3.07 -8.05 0.58
C GLY A 45 -2.37 -9.17 -0.22
N THR A 46 -1.25 -8.86 -0.86
CA THR A 46 -0.53 -9.78 -1.75
C THR A 46 0.85 -10.08 -1.21
N VAL A 47 1.31 -11.29 -1.37
CA VAL A 47 2.71 -11.67 -1.13
C VAL A 47 3.50 -11.54 -2.42
N VAL A 48 4.53 -10.70 -2.41
CA VAL A 48 5.49 -10.53 -3.51
C VAL A 48 6.84 -11.04 -3.04
N LYS A 49 7.36 -12.06 -3.71
CA LYS A 49 8.56 -12.76 -3.24
C LYS A 49 9.53 -13.05 -4.38
N ASP A 50 10.82 -12.89 -4.06
CA ASP A 50 11.92 -13.18 -4.99
C ASP A 50 11.75 -12.44 -6.34
N CYS A 51 11.30 -11.18 -6.30
CA CYS A 51 11.02 -10.35 -7.47
C CYS A 51 12.01 -9.19 -7.58
N GLN A 52 12.43 -8.86 -8.81
CA GLN A 52 13.47 -7.88 -8.99
C GLN A 52 13.36 -7.06 -10.27
N ILE A 53 13.85 -5.82 -10.18
CA ILE A 53 14.17 -4.97 -11.33
C ILE A 53 15.69 -4.89 -11.40
N THR A 54 16.28 -5.19 -12.56
CA THR A 54 17.73 -5.23 -12.73
C THR A 54 18.20 -4.47 -13.96
N ASN A 55 19.46 -3.98 -13.94
CA ASN A 55 20.14 -3.34 -15.07
C ASN A 55 19.30 -2.22 -15.71
N SER A 56 18.69 -1.38 -14.91
CA SER A 56 17.64 -0.47 -15.36
C SER A 56 18.05 1.01 -15.24
N ASN A 57 17.37 1.85 -15.99
CA ASN A 57 17.50 3.32 -15.94
C ASN A 57 16.12 3.90 -16.24
N PHE A 58 15.39 4.35 -15.24
CA PHE A 58 14.00 4.72 -15.43
C PHE A 58 13.51 5.78 -14.46
N ASN A 59 12.42 6.40 -14.84
CA ASN A 59 11.72 7.39 -14.04
C ASN A 59 10.32 6.88 -13.66
N VAL A 60 9.92 7.14 -12.43
CA VAL A 60 8.56 6.83 -11.95
C VAL A 60 7.89 8.11 -11.50
N LYS A 61 6.66 8.33 -11.95
CA LYS A 61 5.89 9.51 -11.59
C LYS A 61 4.42 9.20 -11.41
N ALA A 62 3.86 9.67 -10.30
CA ALA A 62 2.43 9.67 -10.03
C ALA A 62 2.05 10.89 -9.20
N ASN A 63 0.75 11.15 -9.09
CA ASN A 63 0.28 12.26 -8.27
C ASN A 63 0.52 11.98 -6.79
N ASN A 64 0.06 10.82 -6.28
CA ASN A 64 0.05 10.55 -4.85
C ASN A 64 1.22 9.65 -4.41
N TYR A 65 1.39 8.47 -5.02
CA TYR A 65 2.34 7.47 -4.54
C TYR A 65 3.24 6.98 -5.67
N SER A 66 4.53 7.27 -5.57
CA SER A 66 5.53 6.81 -6.54
C SER A 66 6.64 6.04 -5.85
N GLY A 67 6.96 4.86 -6.37
CA GLY A 67 8.05 4.04 -5.86
C GLY A 67 8.82 3.33 -6.96
N GLY A 68 10.11 3.12 -6.75
CA GLY A 68 10.94 2.39 -7.70
C GLY A 68 10.47 0.96 -7.92
N PHE A 69 9.92 0.31 -6.90
CA PHE A 69 9.32 -1.02 -6.97
C PHE A 69 7.78 -0.95 -6.93
N VAL A 70 7.21 -0.33 -5.92
CA VAL A 70 5.75 -0.25 -5.72
C VAL A 70 5.32 1.19 -5.41
N GLY A 71 4.23 1.66 -6.03
CA GLY A 71 3.64 2.96 -5.71
C GLY A 71 2.99 2.94 -4.33
N LEU A 72 1.96 2.12 -4.17
CA LEU A 72 1.21 1.95 -2.92
C LEU A 72 1.11 0.49 -2.55
N ALA A 73 1.53 0.14 -1.33
CA ALA A 73 1.35 -1.18 -0.75
C ALA A 73 0.51 -1.09 0.52
N ARG A 74 -0.53 -1.90 0.61
CA ARG A 74 -1.42 -1.94 1.78
C ARG A 74 -2.05 -3.31 1.97
N ASP A 75 -2.52 -3.58 3.17
CA ASP A 75 -3.43 -4.68 3.41
C ASP A 75 -4.69 -4.51 2.57
N ASP A 76 -5.29 -5.63 2.18
CA ASP A 76 -6.66 -5.62 1.73
C ASP A 76 -7.57 -5.81 2.95
N VAL A 77 -8.07 -4.71 3.48
CA VAL A 77 -9.24 -4.82 4.36
C VAL A 77 -10.41 -5.11 3.43
N ILE A 78 -10.92 -6.33 3.50
CA ILE A 78 -12.16 -6.66 2.81
C ILE A 78 -13.20 -5.67 3.33
N GLU A 79 -13.61 -4.74 2.49
CA GLU A 79 -14.78 -3.91 2.72
C GLU A 79 -15.96 -4.86 2.86
N GLY A 80 -16.27 -5.24 4.08
CA GLY A 80 -17.55 -5.83 4.41
C GLY A 80 -18.58 -4.77 4.09
N THR A 81 -19.24 -4.90 2.96
CA THR A 81 -20.39 -4.08 2.64
C THR A 81 -21.37 -4.20 3.79
N LEU A 82 -21.52 -3.14 4.55
CA LEU A 82 -22.60 -2.92 5.50
C LEU A 82 -23.92 -2.78 4.71
N SER A 83 -24.26 -3.79 3.93
CA SER A 83 -25.57 -3.86 3.29
C SER A 83 -26.50 -4.67 4.17
N GLY A 84 -27.18 -3.94 5.05
CA GLY A 84 -28.42 -4.41 5.67
C GLY A 84 -28.24 -5.33 6.85
N ALA A 85 -28.80 -4.89 7.98
CA ALA A 85 -29.12 -5.64 9.20
C ALA A 85 -27.94 -6.39 9.86
N LEU A 86 -27.43 -5.77 10.87
CA LEU A 86 -26.73 -6.25 12.07
C LEU A 86 -26.47 -7.77 12.16
N ASP A 87 -25.71 -8.31 11.24
CA ASP A 87 -25.06 -9.58 11.43
C ASP A 87 -23.61 -9.30 11.89
N ILE A 88 -23.43 -9.23 13.20
CA ILE A 88 -22.16 -8.89 13.85
C ILE A 88 -21.05 -9.87 13.45
N GLU A 89 -21.38 -11.09 13.09
CA GLU A 89 -20.40 -12.11 12.70
C GLU A 89 -19.77 -11.85 11.32
N THR A 90 -20.45 -11.12 10.44
CA THR A 90 -19.90 -10.73 9.12
C THR A 90 -19.17 -9.40 9.16
N GLN A 91 -19.21 -8.66 10.26
CA GLN A 91 -18.62 -7.33 10.42
C GLN A 91 -17.26 -7.32 11.11
N LEU A 92 -16.81 -8.45 11.65
CA LEU A 92 -15.44 -8.54 12.11
C LEU A 92 -14.52 -8.44 10.89
N PRO A 93 -13.58 -7.48 10.88
CA PRO A 93 -12.60 -7.42 9.81
C PRO A 93 -11.93 -8.79 9.77
N LYS A 94 -12.16 -9.53 8.70
CA LYS A 94 -11.39 -10.74 8.44
C LYS A 94 -9.97 -10.24 8.30
N MET A 95 -9.13 -10.54 9.28
CA MET A 95 -7.72 -10.21 9.22
C MET A 95 -7.16 -10.86 7.97
N ASN A 96 -6.91 -10.06 6.98
CA ASN A 96 -6.33 -10.51 5.75
C ASN A 96 -4.86 -10.80 5.95
N PRO A 97 -4.34 -11.70 5.12
CA PRO A 97 -2.95 -11.99 5.09
C PRO A 97 -2.17 -10.70 4.88
N GLU A 98 -1.09 -10.62 5.61
CA GLU A 98 -0.15 -9.53 5.59
C GLU A 98 0.24 -9.22 4.14
N SER A 99 0.18 -7.97 3.77
CA SER A 99 0.85 -7.47 2.60
C SER A 99 2.35 -7.60 2.84
N LEU A 100 3.04 -8.37 1.99
CA LEU A 100 4.44 -8.75 2.23
C LEU A 100 5.27 -8.65 0.96
N PHE A 101 6.42 -7.99 1.08
CA PHE A 101 7.54 -8.09 0.15
C PHE A 101 8.67 -8.89 0.80
N LEU A 102 9.14 -9.93 0.13
CA LEU A 102 10.24 -10.78 0.60
C LEU A 102 11.28 -10.94 -0.49
N ASN A 103 12.55 -10.62 -0.18
CA ASN A 103 13.67 -10.71 -1.12
C ASN A 103 13.42 -9.93 -2.43
N CYS A 104 12.86 -8.74 -2.36
CA CYS A 104 12.56 -7.94 -3.54
C CYS A 104 13.58 -6.81 -3.71
N SER A 105 13.93 -6.48 -4.95
CA SER A 105 14.96 -5.49 -5.19
C SER A 105 14.73 -4.61 -6.41
N VAL A 106 15.26 -3.40 -6.33
CA VAL A 106 15.45 -2.50 -7.47
C VAL A 106 16.94 -2.28 -7.64
N SER A 107 17.47 -2.59 -8.83
CA SER A 107 18.85 -2.30 -9.22
C SER A 107 18.85 -1.49 -10.51
N ALA A 108 19.38 -0.27 -10.45
CA ALA A 108 19.38 0.68 -11.54
C ALA A 108 20.71 1.46 -11.60
N SER A 109 21.08 1.99 -12.77
CA SER A 109 22.12 3.00 -12.87
C SER A 109 21.59 4.34 -12.36
N ASP A 110 20.48 4.79 -12.94
CA ASP A 110 19.77 5.99 -12.53
C ASP A 110 18.31 5.65 -12.20
N LEU A 111 17.81 6.23 -11.12
CA LEU A 111 16.43 6.09 -10.70
C LEU A 111 15.89 7.44 -10.26
N THR A 112 14.87 7.93 -10.95
CA THR A 112 14.18 9.16 -10.59
C THR A 112 12.73 8.85 -10.19
N ILE A 113 12.38 9.23 -8.98
CA ILE A 113 11.02 9.10 -8.44
C ILE A 113 10.49 10.49 -8.13
N SER A 114 9.32 10.84 -8.64
CA SER A 114 8.73 12.16 -8.43
C SER A 114 7.21 12.11 -8.33
N GLY A 115 6.62 13.12 -7.71
CA GLY A 115 5.18 13.28 -7.55
C GLY A 115 4.83 14.37 -6.55
N ASN A 116 3.54 14.47 -6.19
CA ASN A 116 3.07 15.48 -5.25
C ASN A 116 2.88 14.92 -3.82
N GLY A 117 2.60 13.62 -3.69
CA GLY A 117 2.37 12.98 -2.40
C GLY A 117 3.63 12.30 -1.84
N TYR A 118 3.60 10.97 -1.66
CA TYR A 118 4.67 10.20 -1.01
C TYR A 118 5.54 9.48 -2.05
N GLN A 119 6.85 9.68 -1.96
CA GLN A 119 7.81 9.12 -2.92
C GLN A 119 8.92 8.35 -2.21
N GLY A 120 9.23 7.15 -2.72
CA GLY A 120 10.30 6.33 -2.16
C GLY A 120 11.05 5.53 -3.21
N GLY A 121 12.33 5.27 -2.95
CA GLY A 121 13.16 4.48 -3.86
C GLY A 121 12.65 3.06 -4.07
N PHE A 122 12.03 2.44 -3.05
CA PHE A 122 11.33 1.15 -3.15
C PHE A 122 9.82 1.36 -3.22
N ALA A 123 9.23 2.03 -2.24
CA ALA A 123 7.79 2.21 -2.10
C ALA A 123 7.40 3.67 -1.89
N GLY A 124 6.38 4.16 -2.58
CA GLY A 124 5.78 5.46 -2.27
C GLY A 124 5.16 5.44 -0.88
N ALA A 125 4.26 4.51 -0.63
CA ALA A 125 3.68 4.29 0.70
C ALA A 125 3.55 2.80 1.01
N MET A 126 3.75 2.47 2.28
CA MET A 126 3.56 1.15 2.88
C MET A 126 2.67 1.28 4.11
N ALA A 127 1.49 0.68 4.07
CA ALA A 127 0.56 0.66 5.19
C ALA A 127 0.27 -0.79 5.60
N ASN A 128 0.48 -1.15 6.87
CA ASN A 128 0.37 -2.52 7.36
C ASN A 128 1.08 -3.54 6.45
N THR A 129 2.21 -3.14 5.90
CA THR A 129 2.97 -3.93 4.90
C THR A 129 4.36 -4.20 5.42
N SER A 130 4.80 -5.43 5.33
CA SER A 130 6.17 -5.83 5.67
C SER A 130 7.06 -5.89 4.43
N ALA A 131 8.29 -5.40 4.55
CA ALA A 131 9.34 -5.57 3.54
C ALA A 131 10.57 -6.21 4.21
N ILE A 132 10.87 -7.45 3.84
CA ILE A 132 11.94 -8.26 4.43
C ILE A 132 12.97 -8.59 3.36
N ASN A 133 14.25 -8.31 3.64
CA ASN A 133 15.34 -8.48 2.68
C ASN A 133 15.11 -7.73 1.36
N CYS A 134 14.48 -6.55 1.43
CA CYS A 134 14.25 -5.73 0.27
C CYS A 134 15.27 -4.60 0.18
N ASN A 135 15.69 -4.26 -1.05
CA ASN A 135 16.72 -3.24 -1.23
C ASN A 135 16.51 -2.39 -2.48
N VAL A 136 17.14 -1.21 -2.46
CA VAL A 136 17.28 -0.31 -3.59
C VAL A 136 18.77 -0.09 -3.80
N ASN A 137 19.26 -0.46 -4.96
CA ASN A 137 20.67 -0.37 -5.33
C ASN A 137 20.80 0.46 -6.60
N VAL A 138 21.30 1.68 -6.45
CA VAL A 138 21.47 2.62 -7.56
C VAL A 138 22.93 2.99 -7.67
N SER A 139 23.56 2.69 -8.82
CA SER A 139 25.01 2.85 -8.98
C SER A 139 25.44 4.30 -9.22
N ASP A 140 24.63 5.09 -9.93
CA ASP A 140 25.01 6.43 -10.33
C ASP A 140 24.17 7.49 -9.59
N LYS A 141 22.86 7.57 -9.85
CA LYS A 141 22.04 8.62 -9.26
C LYS A 141 20.65 8.15 -8.84
N LEU A 142 20.35 8.26 -7.55
CA LEU A 142 18.99 8.20 -7.01
C LEU A 142 18.47 9.61 -6.79
N THR A 143 17.34 9.95 -7.42
CA THR A 143 16.60 11.18 -7.17
C THR A 143 15.20 10.84 -6.70
N VAL A 144 14.85 11.26 -5.47
CA VAL A 144 13.50 11.12 -4.93
C VAL A 144 13.00 12.49 -4.52
N SER A 145 11.91 12.96 -5.12
CA SER A 145 11.39 14.31 -4.89
C SER A 145 9.86 14.32 -4.76
N SER A 146 9.39 14.99 -3.72
CA SER A 146 7.96 15.26 -3.51
C SER A 146 7.66 16.73 -3.66
N GLY A 147 6.54 17.06 -4.31
CA GLY A 147 6.01 18.42 -4.39
C GLY A 147 5.20 18.85 -3.17
N GLY A 148 4.78 17.93 -2.30
CA GLY A 148 3.88 18.23 -1.20
C GLY A 148 4.14 17.48 0.10
N ASP A 149 4.31 16.16 0.04
CA ASP A 149 4.42 15.32 1.23
C ASP A 149 5.86 14.80 1.44
N ASN A 150 6.02 13.55 1.83
CA ASN A 150 7.31 13.00 2.25
C ASN A 150 8.05 12.27 1.14
N SER A 151 9.36 12.32 1.20
CA SER A 151 10.27 11.55 0.35
C SER A 151 11.26 10.74 1.17
N GLY A 152 11.57 9.54 0.74
CA GLY A 152 12.53 8.66 1.41
C GLY A 152 13.33 7.80 0.44
N GLY A 153 14.58 7.50 0.77
CA GLY A 153 15.44 6.65 -0.07
C GLY A 153 14.90 5.23 -0.26
N PHE A 154 14.13 4.71 0.70
CA PHE A 154 13.45 3.42 0.61
C PHE A 154 11.93 3.60 0.50
N ALA A 155 11.29 4.22 1.48
CA ALA A 155 9.85 4.48 1.48
C ALA A 155 9.56 5.96 1.76
N GLY A 156 8.57 6.54 1.08
CA GLY A 156 8.08 7.89 1.37
C GLY A 156 7.38 7.92 2.72
N ILE A 157 6.57 6.91 3.00
CA ILE A 157 5.98 6.66 4.32
C ILE A 157 5.82 5.17 4.58
N ALA A 158 6.01 4.76 5.84
CA ALA A 158 5.67 3.43 6.35
C ALA A 158 4.88 3.60 7.64
N THR A 159 3.72 2.97 7.75
CA THR A 159 2.80 3.16 8.87
C THR A 159 2.05 1.87 9.22
N ILE A 160 1.70 1.75 10.49
CA ILE A 160 0.70 0.81 10.96
C ILE A 160 -0.63 1.58 11.02
N GLY A 161 -1.47 1.44 10.06
CA GLY A 161 -2.73 2.14 9.98
C GLY A 161 -3.16 2.37 8.53
N TRP A 162 -4.30 2.98 8.38
CA TRP A 162 -4.88 3.23 7.08
C TRP A 162 -4.15 4.32 6.32
N VAL A 163 -3.92 4.04 5.04
CA VAL A 163 -3.43 5.03 4.08
C VAL A 163 -4.48 6.13 3.83
N ALA A 164 -5.72 5.95 4.26
CA ALA A 164 -6.76 6.97 4.22
C ALA A 164 -6.35 8.28 4.92
N ASP A 165 -5.57 8.17 5.98
CA ASP A 165 -5.03 9.35 6.65
C ASP A 165 -3.93 10.05 5.83
N LEU A 166 -3.49 9.42 4.75
CA LEU A 166 -2.39 9.87 3.90
C LEU A 166 -2.86 10.58 2.62
N GLY A 167 -4.13 10.50 2.29
CA GLY A 167 -4.68 11.06 1.05
C GLY A 167 -5.78 12.08 1.27
N LYS A 168 -5.55 13.31 0.90
CA LYS A 168 -6.63 14.27 0.70
C LYS A 168 -7.45 13.84 -0.51
N GLY A 169 -8.45 12.98 -0.35
CA GLY A 169 -9.37 12.77 -1.45
C GLY A 169 -10.18 11.48 -1.50
N ASP A 170 -9.88 10.47 -0.73
CA ASP A 170 -10.69 9.25 -0.78
C ASP A 170 -11.74 9.25 0.35
N THR A 171 -12.91 9.82 0.04
CA THR A 171 -14.05 9.91 0.96
C THR A 171 -14.66 8.55 1.32
N LYS A 172 -14.18 7.47 0.70
CA LYS A 172 -14.65 6.10 0.98
C LYS A 172 -13.98 5.48 2.20
N ASP A 173 -12.80 5.95 2.55
CA ASP A 173 -12.05 5.43 3.70
C ASP A 173 -12.52 6.01 5.06
N ASN A 174 -13.37 7.02 5.04
CA ASN A 174 -14.04 7.52 6.25
C ASN A 174 -15.05 6.55 6.89
N LEU A 175 -15.30 5.40 6.25
CA LEU A 175 -16.27 4.42 6.75
C LEU A 175 -15.79 3.77 8.06
N LEU A 176 -14.49 3.53 8.21
CA LEU A 176 -13.94 2.96 9.46
C LEU A 176 -13.86 4.00 10.59
N GLY A 177 -13.54 5.24 10.27
CA GLY A 177 -13.66 6.34 11.25
C GLY A 177 -15.10 6.47 11.74
N GLY A 178 -16.08 6.34 10.84
CA GLY A 178 -17.51 6.32 11.19
C GLY A 178 -17.92 5.11 12.03
N VAL A 179 -17.36 3.93 11.75
CA VAL A 179 -17.66 2.70 12.53
C VAL A 179 -17.03 2.76 13.91
N VAL A 180 -15.79 3.21 14.03
CA VAL A 180 -15.14 3.40 15.35
C VAL A 180 -15.90 4.45 16.17
N ASP A 181 -16.31 5.55 15.58
CA ASP A 181 -17.09 6.59 16.25
C ASP A 181 -18.48 6.07 16.67
N LEU A 182 -19.11 5.25 15.85
CA LEU A 182 -20.38 4.58 16.16
C LEU A 182 -20.23 3.59 17.33
N VAL A 183 -19.18 2.78 17.34
CA VAL A 183 -18.89 1.82 18.41
C VAL A 183 -18.58 2.55 19.71
N VAL A 184 -17.79 3.60 19.67
CA VAL A 184 -17.49 4.45 20.85
C VAL A 184 -18.77 5.12 21.36
N LYS A 185 -19.64 5.63 20.50
CA LYS A 185 -20.94 6.20 20.88
C LYS A 185 -21.88 5.17 21.49
N LEU A 186 -21.93 3.95 20.94
CA LEU A 186 -22.74 2.86 21.50
C LEU A 186 -22.23 2.40 22.87
N LEU A 187 -20.92 2.32 23.05
CA LEU A 187 -20.33 1.97 24.36
C LEU A 187 -20.51 3.08 25.40
N SER A 188 -20.41 4.34 24.99
CA SER A 188 -20.64 5.46 25.91
C SER A 188 -22.11 5.68 26.27
N SER A 189 -23.05 5.36 25.38
CA SER A 189 -24.49 5.44 25.68
C SER A 189 -24.96 4.37 26.65
N ASN A 190 -24.32 3.18 26.64
CA ASN A 190 -24.63 2.11 27.59
C ASN A 190 -24.14 2.40 29.03
N GLN A 191 -23.18 3.30 29.21
CA GLN A 191 -22.73 3.69 30.56
C GLN A 191 -23.69 4.68 31.25
N ASN A 192 -24.52 5.38 30.49
CA ASN A 192 -25.50 6.32 31.04
C ASN A 192 -26.87 5.71 31.32
N ALA A 193 -27.07 4.42 31.03
CA ALA A 193 -28.33 3.72 31.27
C ALA A 193 -28.39 2.95 32.59
N THR A 194 -27.37 3.05 33.44
CA THR A 194 -27.27 2.35 34.73
C THR A 194 -27.08 3.27 35.93
N SER A 195 -27.63 4.47 35.86
CA SER A 195 -27.70 5.40 37.01
C SER A 195 -29.14 5.76 37.34
#